data_0d7696b91f6434a3e2f803e0488cc06d
#
_entry.id   0d7696b91f6434a3e2f803e0488cc06d
#
_cell.length_a   1.000
_cell.length_b   1.000
_cell.length_c   1.000
_cell.angle_alpha   90.00
_cell.angle_beta   90.00
_cell.angle_gamma   90.00
#
_symmetry.space_group_name_H-M   'P 1'
#
loop_
_entity.id
_entity.type
_entity.pdbx_description
1 polymer ?
#
loop_
_entity_poly.entity_id
_entity_poly.type
_entity_poly.pdbx_seq_one_letter_code
_entity_poly.pdbx_strand_id
1 'polypeptide(L)'
;ATANIDGDRGLGIIVTPKAMDIAIEKAKNVGMGVVTIHNSRHLGMASYHALKAVDNDMIGMCMTSCPPGVLPTFGAEPVLGTNPIAIAAPADKEAPFVFDAAMSAVAGNKLGLARRNGTQLLAGWVADHDGSPIMEEVDPPTPGYEGSASSYLLPLGGTRELGSHKGYGMMCLVDILGGILTGGGYGMNPGRPNFGHYVAAYNIEAFMDTKEFKRTMDEWINMLNSSKPAPGHDRVMYPGQPEHEAVIERSKKGIPLHYEVIDWFKDICGELSIPFFLV
;
A
#
# COMPACT_ATOMS: atom_id res chain seq x y z
N ALA A 1 11.32 22.98 -0.35
CA ALA A 1 10.11 22.17 -0.20
C ALA A 1 10.23 20.79 -0.87
N THR A 2 11.03 20.66 -1.94
CA THR A 2 11.07 19.43 -2.75
C THR A 2 12.46 18.83 -2.87
N ALA A 3 12.56 17.56 -3.18
CA ALA A 3 13.75 16.85 -3.65
C ALA A 3 13.35 15.72 -4.60
N ASN A 4 14.29 15.29 -5.45
CA ASN A 4 14.17 14.11 -6.27
C ASN A 4 15.41 13.23 -6.07
N ILE A 5 15.24 11.94 -5.85
CA ILE A 5 16.30 10.99 -5.49
C ILE A 5 16.37 9.90 -6.57
N ASP A 6 17.59 9.62 -7.04
CA ASP A 6 17.87 8.37 -7.73
C ASP A 6 18.09 7.27 -6.68
N GLY A 7 17.24 6.26 -6.69
CA GLY A 7 17.31 5.13 -5.76
C GLY A 7 18.40 4.11 -6.10
N ASP A 8 19.13 4.29 -7.19
CA ASP A 8 20.23 3.43 -7.64
C ASP A 8 19.87 1.93 -7.63
N ARG A 9 18.64 1.60 -8.04
CA ARG A 9 18.06 0.25 -7.98
C ARG A 9 18.02 -0.37 -6.57
N GLY A 10 18.23 0.44 -5.52
CA GLY A 10 18.14 0.03 -4.13
C GLY A 10 16.72 -0.38 -3.74
N LEU A 11 16.63 -1.24 -2.72
CA LEU A 11 15.34 -1.64 -2.17
C LEU A 11 14.59 -0.43 -1.64
N GLY A 12 13.34 -0.25 -2.08
CA GLY A 12 12.49 0.86 -1.66
C GLY A 12 12.31 0.94 -0.14
N ILE A 13 12.30 -0.21 0.54
CA ILE A 13 12.23 -0.26 2.00
C ILE A 13 13.45 0.41 2.70
N ILE A 14 14.58 0.56 2.01
CA ILE A 14 15.77 1.26 2.52
C ILE A 14 15.80 2.72 2.09
N VAL A 15 15.41 3.00 0.85
CA VAL A 15 15.51 4.35 0.26
C VAL A 15 14.37 5.25 0.73
N THR A 16 13.13 4.74 0.76
CA THR A 16 11.94 5.54 1.05
C THR A 16 11.91 6.12 2.48
N PRO A 17 12.37 5.40 3.55
CA PRO A 17 12.46 6.00 4.88
C PRO A 17 13.37 7.22 4.92
N LYS A 18 14.50 7.19 4.20
CA LYS A 18 15.44 8.32 4.10
C LYS A 18 14.83 9.49 3.34
N ALA A 19 14.05 9.20 2.29
CA ALA A 19 13.32 10.22 1.56
C ALA A 19 12.25 10.89 2.44
N MET A 20 11.55 10.12 3.28
CA MET A 20 10.59 10.67 4.23
C MET A 20 11.28 11.53 5.30
N ASP A 21 12.47 11.16 5.80
CA ASP A 21 13.24 12.00 6.71
C ASP A 21 13.59 13.36 6.08
N ILE A 22 13.98 13.38 4.79
CA ILE A 22 14.22 14.61 4.04
C ILE A 22 12.91 15.41 3.89
N ALA A 23 11.77 14.77 3.63
CA ALA A 23 10.48 15.46 3.53
C ALA A 23 10.09 16.11 4.86
N ILE A 24 10.27 15.40 5.99
CA ILE A 24 10.03 15.89 7.35
C ILE A 24 10.88 17.13 7.64
N GLU A 25 12.19 17.07 7.36
CA GLU A 25 13.09 18.22 7.59
C GLU A 25 12.71 19.44 6.74
N LYS A 26 12.29 19.22 5.49
CA LYS A 26 11.75 20.30 4.66
C LYS A 26 10.45 20.85 5.22
N ALA A 27 9.55 20.01 5.69
CA ALA A 27 8.28 20.42 6.28
C ALA A 27 8.46 21.25 7.55
N LYS A 28 9.44 20.94 8.39
CA LYS A 28 9.79 21.77 9.56
C LYS A 28 10.14 23.21 9.17
N ASN A 29 10.77 23.40 8.02
CA ASN A 29 11.24 24.71 7.58
C ASN A 29 10.19 25.54 6.84
N VAL A 30 9.32 24.90 6.03
CA VAL A 30 8.43 25.63 5.10
C VAL A 30 6.98 25.12 5.11
N GLY A 31 6.60 24.32 6.10
CA GLY A 31 5.24 23.82 6.29
C GLY A 31 4.92 22.51 5.57
N MET A 32 5.58 22.18 4.48
CA MET A 32 5.48 20.88 3.80
C MET A 32 6.79 20.51 3.12
N GLY A 33 7.01 19.21 2.99
CA GLY A 33 8.13 18.66 2.22
C GLY A 33 7.64 17.53 1.31
N VAL A 34 8.13 17.52 0.08
CA VAL A 34 7.81 16.47 -0.91
C VAL A 34 9.11 15.92 -1.47
N VAL A 35 9.23 14.62 -1.49
CA VAL A 35 10.38 13.94 -2.10
C VAL A 35 9.89 12.87 -3.05
N THR A 36 10.38 12.89 -4.27
CA THR A 36 10.14 11.86 -5.28
C THR A 36 11.38 10.97 -5.42
N ILE A 37 11.16 9.71 -5.77
CA ILE A 37 12.22 8.72 -5.93
C ILE A 37 11.99 7.99 -7.25
N HIS A 38 12.97 7.92 -8.10
CA HIS A 38 12.98 7.06 -9.30
C HIS A 38 14.04 5.97 -9.16
N ASN A 39 14.02 5.02 -10.09
CA ASN A 39 15.00 3.93 -10.16
C ASN A 39 15.15 3.17 -8.84
N SER A 40 14.03 2.83 -8.18
CA SER A 40 13.98 2.09 -6.91
C SER A 40 13.39 0.68 -7.11
N ARG A 41 13.22 -0.05 -6.01
CA ARG A 41 12.58 -1.37 -5.94
C ARG A 41 11.38 -1.30 -5.00
N HIS A 42 10.72 -2.43 -4.79
CA HIS A 42 9.55 -2.55 -3.91
C HIS A 42 9.82 -1.95 -2.52
N LEU A 43 8.90 -1.08 -2.04
CA LEU A 43 9.07 -0.36 -0.77
C LEU A 43 8.51 -1.09 0.46
N GLY A 44 7.92 -2.28 0.27
CA GLY A 44 7.20 -2.96 1.36
C GLY A 44 5.81 -2.37 1.55
N MET A 45 5.45 -2.05 2.77
CA MET A 45 4.18 -1.46 3.16
C MET A 45 4.27 0.08 3.11
N ALA A 46 3.38 0.73 2.35
CA ALA A 46 3.47 2.17 2.13
C ALA A 46 3.20 2.98 3.41
N SER A 47 2.31 2.49 4.28
CA SER A 47 2.01 3.12 5.56
C SER A 47 3.20 3.16 6.53
N TYR A 48 4.15 2.20 6.46
CA TYR A 48 5.37 2.24 7.25
C TYR A 48 6.14 3.55 7.04
N HIS A 49 6.19 4.03 5.80
CA HIS A 49 6.87 5.27 5.44
C HIS A 49 6.05 6.50 5.83
N ALA A 50 4.73 6.47 5.66
CA ALA A 50 3.84 7.56 6.05
C ALA A 50 3.83 7.78 7.57
N LEU A 51 3.87 6.70 8.37
CA LEU A 51 3.90 6.75 9.83
C LEU A 51 5.14 7.47 10.39
N LYS A 52 6.28 7.50 9.69
CA LYS A 52 7.46 8.27 10.13
C LYS A 52 7.17 9.77 10.31
N ALA A 53 6.26 10.34 9.53
CA ALA A 53 5.85 11.73 9.70
C ALA A 53 4.99 11.90 10.98
N VAL A 54 4.18 10.90 11.33
CA VAL A 54 3.36 10.91 12.55
C VAL A 54 4.22 11.00 13.82
N ASP A 55 5.38 10.34 13.84
CA ASP A 55 6.36 10.42 14.95
C ASP A 55 6.94 11.85 15.13
N ASN A 56 6.70 12.74 14.17
CA ASN A 56 7.09 14.16 14.19
C ASN A 56 5.88 15.11 14.26
N ASP A 57 4.72 14.63 14.70
CA ASP A 57 3.46 15.39 14.72
C ASP A 57 3.07 15.98 13.34
N MET A 58 3.31 15.24 12.28
CA MET A 58 3.00 15.61 10.90
C MET A 58 2.08 14.60 10.24
N ILE A 59 1.33 15.02 9.22
CA ILE A 59 0.64 14.10 8.33
C ILE A 59 1.66 13.58 7.32
N GLY A 60 1.72 12.25 7.16
CA GLY A 60 2.57 11.59 6.17
C GLY A 60 1.79 11.01 5.01
N MET A 61 2.34 11.07 3.80
CA MET A 61 1.80 10.43 2.61
C MET A 61 2.90 9.64 1.90
N CYS A 62 2.54 8.47 1.39
CA CYS A 62 3.42 7.64 0.58
C CYS A 62 2.64 7.00 -0.57
N MET A 63 3.20 7.04 -1.76
CA MET A 63 2.66 6.38 -2.95
C MET A 63 3.78 5.67 -3.70
N THR A 64 3.43 4.62 -4.44
CA THR A 64 4.39 3.97 -5.33
C THR A 64 3.75 3.57 -6.66
N SER A 65 4.36 4.02 -7.76
CA SER A 65 4.04 3.57 -9.10
C SER A 65 4.73 2.23 -9.35
N CYS A 66 3.92 1.20 -9.56
CA CYS A 66 4.33 -0.20 -9.67
C CYS A 66 4.43 -0.66 -11.14
N PRO A 67 5.14 -1.77 -11.41
CA PRO A 67 5.05 -2.46 -12.70
C PRO A 67 3.61 -2.89 -13.04
N PRO A 68 3.30 -3.05 -14.34
CA PRO A 68 1.96 -3.40 -14.79
C PRO A 68 1.46 -4.74 -14.25
N GLY A 69 0.18 -4.83 -13.95
CA GLY A 69 -0.51 -6.02 -13.47
C GLY A 69 -2.02 -5.82 -13.30
N VAL A 70 -2.50 -4.60 -13.56
CA VAL A 70 -3.90 -4.22 -13.39
C VAL A 70 -4.47 -3.67 -14.68
N LEU A 71 -5.70 -4.08 -15.03
CA LEU A 71 -6.42 -3.57 -16.18
C LEU A 71 -6.92 -2.14 -15.94
N PRO A 72 -6.89 -1.25 -16.94
CA PRO A 72 -7.70 -0.04 -16.87
C PRO A 72 -9.18 -0.40 -16.99
N THR A 73 -10.08 0.45 -16.50
CA THR A 73 -11.53 0.24 -16.70
C THR A 73 -11.84 0.12 -18.19
N PHE A 74 -12.52 -0.96 -18.58
CA PHE A 74 -12.81 -1.38 -19.95
C PHE A 74 -11.60 -1.89 -20.76
N GLY A 75 -10.45 -2.05 -20.15
CA GLY A 75 -9.26 -2.57 -20.82
C GLY A 75 -9.15 -4.08 -20.73
N ALA A 76 -8.43 -4.67 -21.67
CA ALA A 76 -8.10 -6.10 -21.72
C ALA A 76 -6.58 -6.36 -21.59
N GLU A 77 -5.78 -5.30 -21.41
CA GLU A 77 -4.34 -5.42 -21.23
C GLU A 77 -3.92 -4.75 -19.90
N PRO A 78 -3.09 -5.41 -19.07
CA PRO A 78 -2.62 -4.84 -17.82
C PRO A 78 -1.54 -3.79 -18.09
N VAL A 79 -1.91 -2.53 -18.05
CA VAL A 79 -1.01 -1.40 -18.31
C VAL A 79 -0.70 -0.55 -17.06
N LEU A 80 -1.34 -0.86 -15.93
CA LEU A 80 -1.20 -0.16 -14.66
C LEU A 80 -0.66 -1.07 -13.58
N GLY A 81 0.04 -0.51 -12.61
CA GLY A 81 0.41 -1.21 -11.39
C GLY A 81 -0.71 -1.20 -10.35
N THR A 82 -0.53 -1.91 -9.24
CA THR A 82 -1.45 -1.85 -8.09
C THR A 82 -1.45 -0.49 -7.39
N ASN A 83 -0.43 0.30 -7.61
CA ASN A 83 -0.29 1.72 -7.32
C ASN A 83 -0.87 2.13 -5.95
N PRO A 84 -0.33 1.63 -4.82
CA PRO A 84 -0.86 1.92 -3.50
C PRO A 84 -0.69 3.38 -3.10
N ILE A 85 -1.64 3.82 -2.26
CA ILE A 85 -1.63 5.11 -1.58
C ILE A 85 -1.70 4.85 -0.09
N ALA A 86 -0.83 5.50 0.69
CA ALA A 86 -0.91 5.54 2.13
C ALA A 86 -0.92 6.97 2.65
N ILE A 87 -1.75 7.21 3.66
CA ILE A 87 -1.81 8.46 4.42
C ILE A 87 -1.89 8.09 5.89
N ALA A 88 -1.06 8.75 6.71
CA ALA A 88 -1.10 8.62 8.16
C ALA A 88 -1.22 10.00 8.81
N ALA A 89 -2.07 10.11 9.84
CA ALA A 89 -2.27 11.35 10.60
C ALA A 89 -2.26 11.07 12.11
N PRO A 90 -1.58 11.91 12.93
CA PRO A 90 -1.52 11.71 14.37
C PRO A 90 -2.86 12.03 15.05
N ALA A 91 -3.11 11.35 16.17
CA ALA A 91 -4.17 11.63 17.13
C ALA A 91 -3.53 11.89 18.52
N ASP A 92 -4.31 12.24 19.54
CA ASP A 92 -3.78 12.52 20.88
C ASP A 92 -3.80 11.25 21.77
N LYS A 93 -4.97 10.68 22.02
CA LYS A 93 -5.18 9.49 22.85
C LYS A 93 -5.47 8.25 22.03
N GLU A 94 -6.09 8.42 20.89
CA GLU A 94 -6.40 7.35 19.97
C GLU A 94 -5.15 6.97 19.17
N ALA A 95 -5.14 5.76 18.61
CA ALA A 95 -4.10 5.38 17.67
C ALA A 95 -4.19 6.23 16.39
N PRO A 96 -3.07 6.49 15.70
CA PRO A 96 -3.08 7.26 14.46
C PRO A 96 -4.08 6.72 13.44
N PHE A 97 -4.70 7.63 12.68
CA PHE A 97 -5.39 7.24 11.45
C PHE A 97 -4.36 6.78 10.44
N VAL A 98 -4.55 5.59 9.86
CA VAL A 98 -3.65 5.04 8.84
C VAL A 98 -4.46 4.40 7.73
N PHE A 99 -4.49 5.04 6.57
CA PHE A 99 -5.00 4.44 5.35
C PHE A 99 -3.83 3.92 4.52
N ASP A 100 -3.88 2.66 4.11
CA ASP A 100 -2.90 2.05 3.20
C ASP A 100 -3.62 1.02 2.32
N ALA A 101 -3.76 1.34 1.06
CA ALA A 101 -4.47 0.46 0.13
C ALA A 101 -3.85 0.48 -1.27
N ALA A 102 -3.80 -0.70 -1.89
CA ALA A 102 -3.65 -0.80 -3.34
C ALA A 102 -4.88 -0.18 -4.03
N MET A 103 -4.67 0.44 -5.18
CA MET A 103 -5.78 0.98 -5.99
C MET A 103 -6.36 -0.07 -6.94
N SER A 104 -5.89 -1.30 -6.87
CA SER A 104 -6.55 -2.49 -7.41
C SER A 104 -7.63 -3.01 -6.45
N ALA A 105 -8.58 -3.80 -6.94
CA ALA A 105 -9.62 -4.42 -6.12
C ALA A 105 -9.02 -5.26 -4.98
N VAL A 106 -7.85 -5.86 -5.23
CA VAL A 106 -7.07 -6.63 -4.26
C VAL A 106 -5.58 -6.46 -4.52
N ALA A 107 -4.75 -6.54 -3.48
CA ALA A 107 -3.29 -6.57 -3.66
C ALA A 107 -2.86 -7.90 -4.30
N GLY A 108 -1.93 -7.86 -5.27
CA GLY A 108 -1.51 -9.06 -6.02
C GLY A 108 -1.04 -10.22 -5.15
N ASN A 109 -0.35 -9.95 -4.05
CA ASN A 109 0.11 -10.98 -3.11
C ASN A 109 -1.04 -11.75 -2.42
N LYS A 110 -2.25 -11.20 -2.35
CA LYS A 110 -3.41 -11.90 -1.78
C LYS A 110 -3.88 -13.09 -2.65
N LEU A 111 -3.59 -13.08 -3.96
CA LEU A 111 -3.85 -14.24 -4.80
C LEU A 111 -3.00 -15.45 -4.35
N GLY A 112 -1.71 -15.20 -4.09
CA GLY A 112 -0.81 -16.21 -3.54
C GLY A 112 -1.19 -16.66 -2.12
N LEU A 113 -1.68 -15.73 -1.29
CA LEU A 113 -2.16 -16.05 0.06
C LEU A 113 -3.44 -16.92 0.02
N ALA A 114 -4.40 -16.59 -0.86
CA ALA A 114 -5.61 -17.39 -1.05
C ALA A 114 -5.26 -18.83 -1.44
N ARG A 115 -4.30 -19.01 -2.38
CA ARG A 115 -3.80 -20.34 -2.76
C ARG A 115 -3.20 -21.09 -1.57
N ARG A 116 -2.33 -20.46 -0.77
CA ARG A 116 -1.71 -21.09 0.42
C ARG A 116 -2.76 -21.53 1.44
N ASN A 117 -3.80 -20.72 1.61
CA ASN A 117 -4.87 -20.97 2.56
C ASN A 117 -5.97 -21.89 2.01
N GLY A 118 -5.91 -22.27 0.72
CA GLY A 118 -6.96 -23.07 0.07
C GLY A 118 -8.30 -22.34 -0.01
N THR A 119 -8.29 -21.01 -0.14
CA THR A 119 -9.49 -20.17 -0.26
C THR A 119 -9.66 -19.65 -1.68
N GLN A 120 -10.90 -19.43 -2.09
CA GLN A 120 -11.24 -18.86 -3.39
C GLN A 120 -10.99 -17.35 -3.42
N LEU A 121 -10.85 -16.79 -4.62
CA LEU A 121 -10.85 -15.36 -4.88
C LEU A 121 -12.29 -14.86 -4.92
N LEU A 122 -12.52 -13.69 -4.36
CA LEU A 122 -13.85 -13.09 -4.33
C LEU A 122 -14.22 -12.50 -5.69
N ALA A 123 -15.51 -12.43 -5.97
CA ALA A 123 -16.09 -11.79 -7.14
C ALA A 123 -15.55 -10.35 -7.34
N GLY A 124 -15.17 -9.99 -8.56
CA GLY A 124 -14.68 -8.66 -8.90
C GLY A 124 -13.24 -8.35 -8.51
N TRP A 125 -12.47 -9.35 -8.07
CA TRP A 125 -11.03 -9.17 -7.81
C TRP A 125 -10.20 -9.24 -9.08
N VAL A 126 -10.58 -10.13 -9.99
CA VAL A 126 -9.81 -10.47 -11.18
C VAL A 126 -10.69 -10.50 -12.43
N ALA A 127 -10.06 -10.42 -13.56
CA ALA A 127 -10.65 -10.65 -14.88
C ALA A 127 -9.97 -11.84 -15.56
N ASP A 128 -10.63 -12.41 -16.54
CA ASP A 128 -10.02 -13.40 -17.40
C ASP A 128 -9.05 -12.77 -18.43
N HIS A 129 -8.56 -13.61 -19.38
CA HIS A 129 -7.54 -13.21 -20.35
C HIS A 129 -8.04 -12.23 -21.44
N ASP A 130 -9.34 -12.08 -21.62
CA ASP A 130 -9.95 -11.13 -22.56
C ASP A 130 -10.41 -9.82 -21.85
N GLY A 131 -10.16 -9.72 -20.54
CA GLY A 131 -10.50 -8.56 -19.73
C GLY A 131 -11.91 -8.59 -19.14
N SER A 132 -12.67 -9.67 -19.34
CA SER A 132 -14.01 -9.81 -18.75
C SER A 132 -13.91 -10.00 -17.24
N PRO A 133 -14.56 -9.14 -16.43
CA PRO A 133 -14.55 -9.28 -14.97
C PRO A 133 -15.16 -10.59 -14.50
N ILE A 134 -14.46 -11.32 -13.64
CA ILE A 134 -14.98 -12.53 -13.00
C ILE A 134 -15.81 -12.12 -11.79
N MET A 135 -17.13 -12.31 -11.88
CA MET A 135 -18.10 -11.86 -10.86
C MET A 135 -18.64 -13.03 -10.02
N GLU A 136 -17.87 -14.09 -9.91
CA GLU A 136 -18.10 -15.26 -9.05
C GLU A 136 -16.83 -15.60 -8.28
N GLU A 137 -16.94 -16.45 -7.27
CA GLU A 137 -15.77 -16.98 -6.57
C GLU A 137 -15.04 -17.98 -7.45
N VAL A 138 -13.72 -17.82 -7.60
CA VAL A 138 -12.88 -18.69 -8.43
C VAL A 138 -11.60 -19.10 -7.71
N ASP A 139 -11.06 -20.24 -8.09
CA ASP A 139 -9.79 -20.71 -7.55
C ASP A 139 -8.64 -19.79 -7.96
N PRO A 140 -7.66 -19.54 -7.06
CA PRO A 140 -6.50 -18.72 -7.37
C PRO A 140 -5.66 -19.33 -8.50
N PRO A 141 -5.05 -18.50 -9.38
CA PRO A 141 -4.20 -19.01 -10.46
C PRO A 141 -3.00 -19.78 -9.90
N THR A 142 -2.66 -20.88 -10.55
CA THR A 142 -1.51 -21.73 -10.19
C THR A 142 -0.27 -21.24 -10.91
N PRO A 143 0.81 -20.81 -10.25
CA PRO A 143 2.05 -20.41 -10.88
C PRO A 143 2.66 -21.56 -11.71
N GLY A 144 3.11 -21.22 -12.92
CA GLY A 144 3.82 -22.18 -13.81
C GLY A 144 2.92 -23.17 -14.56
N TYR A 145 1.60 -23.05 -14.44
CA TYR A 145 0.66 -23.83 -15.26
C TYR A 145 0.27 -23.00 -16.50
N GLU A 146 0.82 -23.35 -17.66
CA GLU A 146 0.58 -22.68 -18.95
C GLU A 146 -0.86 -22.75 -19.46
N GLY A 147 -1.80 -23.15 -18.68
CA GLY A 147 -3.23 -23.18 -18.97
C GLY A 147 -4.09 -22.55 -17.87
N SER A 148 -3.47 -22.12 -16.77
CA SER A 148 -4.20 -21.33 -15.80
C SER A 148 -4.30 -19.90 -16.37
N ALA A 149 -5.53 -19.44 -16.58
CA ALA A 149 -5.79 -18.05 -16.93
C ALA A 149 -4.96 -17.16 -16.02
N SER A 150 -4.05 -16.38 -16.62
CA SER A 150 -3.41 -15.29 -15.91
C SER A 150 -4.52 -14.31 -15.55
N SER A 151 -5.05 -14.43 -14.35
CA SER A 151 -6.09 -13.53 -13.90
C SER A 151 -5.48 -12.14 -13.75
N TYR A 152 -5.92 -11.20 -14.56
CA TYR A 152 -5.55 -9.80 -14.42
C TYR A 152 -6.29 -9.19 -13.24
N LEU A 153 -5.61 -8.36 -12.47
CA LEU A 153 -6.25 -7.63 -11.40
C LEU A 153 -7.18 -6.54 -11.95
N LEU A 154 -8.32 -6.37 -11.30
CA LEU A 154 -9.25 -5.28 -11.58
C LEU A 154 -8.91 -4.05 -10.71
N PRO A 155 -9.28 -2.83 -11.16
CA PRO A 155 -9.20 -1.64 -10.33
C PRO A 155 -10.09 -1.73 -9.09
N LEU A 156 -9.79 -0.98 -8.05
CA LEU A 156 -10.69 -0.79 -6.90
C LEU A 156 -12.09 -0.40 -7.37
N GLY A 157 -13.10 -1.16 -6.97
CA GLY A 157 -14.46 -1.11 -7.45
C GLY A 157 -14.81 -2.21 -8.46
N GLY A 158 -13.83 -2.99 -8.95
CA GLY A 158 -14.08 -4.14 -9.83
C GLY A 158 -14.60 -3.73 -11.20
N THR A 159 -15.92 -3.56 -11.35
CA THR A 159 -16.54 -3.15 -12.61
C THR A 159 -16.83 -1.64 -12.68
N ARG A 160 -17.16 -1.14 -13.89
CA ARG A 160 -17.53 0.26 -14.09
C ARG A 160 -18.74 0.66 -13.22
N GLU A 161 -19.73 -0.24 -13.13
CA GLU A 161 -20.96 -0.04 -12.37
C GLU A 161 -20.70 0.03 -10.87
N LEU A 162 -19.75 -0.76 -10.38
CA LEU A 162 -19.31 -0.76 -8.97
C LEU A 162 -18.27 0.34 -8.68
N GLY A 163 -17.85 1.11 -9.68
CA GLY A 163 -17.01 2.27 -9.48
C GLY A 163 -15.52 2.08 -9.82
N SER A 164 -15.13 1.08 -10.62
CA SER A 164 -13.74 0.82 -10.99
C SER A 164 -13.02 2.03 -11.61
N HIS A 165 -13.74 2.93 -12.28
CA HIS A 165 -13.18 4.18 -12.81
C HIS A 165 -12.58 5.08 -11.72
N LYS A 166 -13.01 4.95 -10.46
CA LYS A 166 -12.44 5.68 -9.31
C LYS A 166 -11.06 5.10 -8.96
N GLY A 167 -10.98 3.77 -8.80
CA GLY A 167 -9.71 3.08 -8.59
C GLY A 167 -8.74 3.32 -9.75
N TYR A 168 -9.22 3.21 -10.99
CA TYR A 168 -8.44 3.53 -12.18
C TYR A 168 -7.90 4.97 -12.15
N GLY A 169 -8.73 5.96 -11.85
CA GLY A 169 -8.31 7.35 -11.72
C GLY A 169 -7.24 7.54 -10.64
N MET A 170 -7.37 6.87 -9.50
CA MET A 170 -6.38 6.89 -8.43
C MET A 170 -5.05 6.24 -8.84
N MET A 171 -5.08 5.15 -9.62
CA MET A 171 -3.85 4.56 -10.19
C MET A 171 -3.12 5.53 -11.11
N CYS A 172 -3.87 6.24 -11.98
CA CYS A 172 -3.29 7.25 -12.85
C CYS A 172 -2.67 8.40 -12.04
N LEU A 173 -3.31 8.84 -10.96
CA LEU A 173 -2.75 9.82 -10.04
C LEU A 173 -1.41 9.37 -9.48
N VAL A 174 -1.31 8.11 -9.05
CA VAL A 174 -0.06 7.55 -8.52
C VAL A 174 1.00 7.44 -9.61
N ASP A 175 0.66 7.07 -10.85
CA ASP A 175 1.63 7.08 -11.95
C ASP A 175 2.11 8.48 -12.28
N ILE A 176 1.25 9.50 -12.17
CA ILE A 176 1.66 10.89 -12.36
C ILE A 176 2.66 11.32 -11.26
N LEU A 177 2.32 11.14 -9.99
CA LEU A 177 3.11 11.65 -8.86
C LEU A 177 4.33 10.76 -8.54
N GLY A 178 4.13 9.45 -8.47
CA GLY A 178 5.16 8.47 -8.10
C GLY A 178 5.94 7.91 -9.29
N GLY A 179 5.51 8.19 -10.50
CA GLY A 179 6.15 7.72 -11.74
C GLY A 179 6.68 8.86 -12.60
N ILE A 180 5.80 9.56 -13.29
CA ILE A 180 6.17 10.56 -14.30
C ILE A 180 6.89 11.75 -13.65
N LEU A 181 6.36 12.29 -12.56
CA LEU A 181 6.96 13.43 -11.84
C LEU A 181 8.36 13.13 -11.31
N THR A 182 8.66 11.86 -11.02
CA THR A 182 9.99 11.45 -10.53
C THR A 182 11.07 11.48 -11.63
N GLY A 183 10.67 11.55 -12.90
CA GLY A 183 11.55 11.33 -14.06
C GLY A 183 11.73 9.86 -14.43
N GLY A 184 11.14 8.92 -13.67
CA GLY A 184 11.21 7.47 -13.92
C GLY A 184 10.25 6.94 -14.99
N GLY A 185 9.29 7.77 -15.41
CA GLY A 185 8.27 7.39 -16.40
C GLY A 185 7.08 6.64 -15.78
N TYR A 186 6.26 6.01 -16.59
CA TYR A 186 5.06 5.26 -16.21
C TYR A 186 5.29 3.74 -16.31
N GLY A 187 4.34 2.94 -15.80
CA GLY A 187 4.50 1.48 -15.69
C GLY A 187 4.96 0.75 -16.94
N MET A 188 4.42 1.10 -18.11
CA MET A 188 4.75 0.50 -19.42
C MET A 188 5.93 1.17 -20.14
N ASN A 189 6.63 2.12 -19.51
CA ASN A 189 7.74 2.81 -20.16
C ASN A 189 8.86 1.82 -20.52
N PRO A 190 9.31 1.74 -21.77
CA PRO A 190 10.36 0.80 -22.19
C PRO A 190 11.63 0.94 -21.34
N GLY A 191 12.16 -0.17 -20.87
CA GLY A 191 13.36 -0.18 -20.03
C GLY A 191 13.16 0.25 -18.58
N ARG A 192 11.92 0.47 -18.15
CA ARG A 192 11.57 0.76 -16.75
C ARG A 192 11.25 -0.54 -15.98
N PRO A 193 12.23 -1.24 -15.41
CA PRO A 193 11.98 -2.39 -14.54
C PRO A 193 11.72 -1.98 -13.09
N ASN A 194 11.76 -0.68 -12.76
CA ASN A 194 11.91 -0.15 -11.41
C ASN A 194 10.66 0.59 -10.96
N PHE A 195 10.49 0.64 -9.64
CA PHE A 195 9.44 1.41 -8.97
C PHE A 195 9.85 2.88 -8.87
N GLY A 196 8.86 3.76 -8.91
CA GLY A 196 9.01 5.15 -8.51
C GLY A 196 8.14 5.44 -7.29
N HIS A 197 8.59 6.33 -6.41
CA HIS A 197 7.87 6.63 -5.17
C HIS A 197 7.68 8.14 -5.00
N TYR A 198 6.63 8.48 -4.28
CA TYR A 198 6.33 9.82 -3.82
C TYR A 198 6.12 9.77 -2.32
N VAL A 199 6.80 10.62 -1.57
CA VAL A 199 6.53 10.83 -0.15
C VAL A 199 6.33 12.31 0.14
N ALA A 200 5.42 12.62 1.05
CA ALA A 200 5.18 13.97 1.52
C ALA A 200 4.96 13.99 3.04
N ALA A 201 5.45 15.05 3.67
CA ALA A 201 5.16 15.38 5.06
C ALA A 201 4.53 16.77 5.13
N TYR A 202 3.46 16.89 5.92
CA TYR A 202 2.75 18.15 6.15
C TYR A 202 2.89 18.51 7.62
N ASN A 203 3.56 19.62 7.90
CA ASN A 203 3.69 20.13 9.26
C ASN A 203 2.37 20.76 9.70
N ILE A 204 1.67 20.11 10.62
CA ILE A 204 0.36 20.54 11.10
C ILE A 204 0.43 21.97 11.66
N GLU A 205 1.50 22.30 12.39
CA GLU A 205 1.68 23.62 12.99
C GLU A 205 1.71 24.77 11.97
N ALA A 206 2.02 24.48 10.71
CA ALA A 206 1.97 25.48 9.64
C ALA A 206 0.53 25.80 9.16
N PHE A 207 -0.46 25.01 9.59
CA PHE A 207 -1.87 25.18 9.21
C PHE A 207 -2.76 25.51 10.40
N MET A 208 -2.53 24.85 11.54
CA MET A 208 -3.27 25.04 12.78
C MET A 208 -2.49 24.51 13.98
N ASP A 209 -2.91 24.86 15.19
CA ASP A 209 -2.32 24.32 16.42
C ASP A 209 -2.35 22.78 16.41
N THR A 210 -1.19 22.18 16.62
CA THR A 210 -1.02 20.71 16.54
C THR A 210 -1.82 19.97 17.62
N LYS A 211 -1.96 20.52 18.83
CA LYS A 211 -2.74 19.89 19.90
C LYS A 211 -4.22 19.93 19.59
N GLU A 212 -4.70 21.03 19.03
CA GLU A 212 -6.09 21.15 18.59
C GLU A 212 -6.41 20.17 17.46
N PHE A 213 -5.49 20.04 16.48
CA PHE A 213 -5.63 19.03 15.43
C PHE A 213 -5.77 17.62 16.01
N LYS A 214 -4.83 17.20 16.89
CA LYS A 214 -4.82 15.85 17.48
C LYS A 214 -6.07 15.59 18.32
N ARG A 215 -6.54 16.58 19.10
CA ARG A 215 -7.79 16.50 19.85
C ARG A 215 -9.00 16.31 18.93
N THR A 216 -9.05 17.06 17.84
CA THR A 216 -10.12 16.96 16.85
C THR A 216 -10.09 15.60 16.13
N MET A 217 -8.89 15.05 15.89
CA MET A 217 -8.75 13.69 15.37
C MET A 217 -9.34 12.65 16.34
N ASP A 218 -9.07 12.76 17.64
CA ASP A 218 -9.69 11.88 18.65
C ASP A 218 -11.21 11.97 18.62
N GLU A 219 -11.76 13.18 18.59
CA GLU A 219 -13.21 13.40 18.51
C GLU A 219 -13.81 12.75 17.26
N TRP A 220 -13.19 12.91 16.13
CA TRP A 220 -13.61 12.32 14.86
C TRP A 220 -13.51 10.78 14.85
N ILE A 221 -12.40 10.22 15.34
CA ILE A 221 -12.19 8.77 15.46
C ILE A 221 -13.26 8.16 16.38
N ASN A 222 -13.50 8.79 17.53
CA ASN A 222 -14.53 8.33 18.47
C ASN A 222 -15.95 8.41 17.88
N MET A 223 -16.25 9.44 17.09
CA MET A 223 -17.50 9.54 16.37
C MET A 223 -17.66 8.39 15.36
N LEU A 224 -16.61 8.03 14.61
CA LEU A 224 -16.65 6.89 13.70
C LEU A 224 -16.88 5.57 14.45
N ASN A 225 -16.11 5.31 15.51
CA ASN A 225 -16.19 4.07 16.29
C ASN A 225 -17.53 3.92 17.02
N SER A 226 -18.15 5.02 17.44
CA SER A 226 -19.46 5.00 18.11
C SER A 226 -20.65 4.95 17.17
N SER A 227 -20.43 5.00 15.85
CA SER A 227 -21.50 4.87 14.87
C SER A 227 -22.10 3.45 14.92
N LYS A 228 -23.42 3.36 14.66
CA LYS A 228 -24.15 2.10 14.75
C LYS A 228 -23.61 1.08 13.76
N PRO A 229 -23.14 -0.10 14.18
CA PRO A 229 -22.69 -1.14 13.26
C PRO A 229 -23.85 -1.71 12.45
N ALA A 230 -23.55 -2.20 11.24
CA ALA A 230 -24.49 -2.90 10.39
C ALA A 230 -24.83 -4.29 10.97
N PRO A 231 -25.98 -4.90 10.60
CA PRO A 231 -26.33 -6.26 11.02
C PRO A 231 -25.20 -7.25 10.71
N GLY A 232 -24.87 -8.10 11.69
CA GLY A 232 -23.78 -9.08 11.58
C GLY A 232 -22.39 -8.55 11.94
N HIS A 233 -22.27 -7.30 12.36
CA HIS A 233 -21.02 -6.69 12.80
C HIS A 233 -21.13 -6.20 14.25
N ASP A 234 -20.06 -6.41 15.03
CA ASP A 234 -20.03 -6.04 16.46
C ASP A 234 -19.66 -4.54 16.66
N ARG A 235 -18.88 -3.98 15.74
CA ARG A 235 -18.38 -2.59 15.82
C ARG A 235 -18.02 -2.02 14.46
N VAL A 236 -17.97 -0.69 14.39
CA VAL A 236 -17.33 0.05 13.30
C VAL A 236 -15.86 0.30 13.67
N MET A 237 -14.97 0.27 12.69
CA MET A 237 -13.54 0.53 12.87
C MET A 237 -13.08 1.59 11.88
N TYR A 238 -12.14 2.44 12.30
CA TYR A 238 -11.50 3.38 11.40
C TYR A 238 -10.25 2.77 10.74
N PRO A 239 -9.78 3.31 9.60
CA PRO A 239 -8.57 2.83 8.93
C PRO A 239 -7.32 2.90 9.83
N GLY A 240 -6.61 1.78 9.96
CA GLY A 240 -5.44 1.62 10.81
C GLY A 240 -5.73 0.99 12.18
N GLN A 241 -6.97 1.00 12.65
CA GLN A 241 -7.33 0.40 13.95
C GLN A 241 -7.08 -1.12 14.01
N PRO A 242 -7.49 -1.93 13.01
CA PRO A 242 -7.21 -3.37 13.03
C PRO A 242 -5.72 -3.68 13.04
N GLU A 243 -4.92 -2.91 12.32
CA GLU A 243 -3.47 -3.06 12.26
C GLU A 243 -2.83 -2.70 13.59
N HIS A 244 -3.28 -1.63 14.24
CA HIS A 244 -2.82 -1.23 15.57
C HIS A 244 -3.13 -2.30 16.62
N GLU A 245 -4.34 -2.84 16.65
CA GLU A 245 -4.73 -3.93 17.54
C GLU A 245 -3.89 -5.19 17.27
N ALA A 246 -3.63 -5.51 16.00
CA ALA A 246 -2.77 -6.64 15.62
C ALA A 246 -1.32 -6.43 16.08
N VAL A 247 -0.79 -5.21 16.04
CA VAL A 247 0.55 -4.90 16.58
C VAL A 247 0.59 -5.18 18.08
N ILE A 248 -0.39 -4.72 18.85
CA ILE A 248 -0.46 -4.97 20.32
C ILE A 248 -0.52 -6.48 20.62
N GLU A 249 -1.33 -7.21 19.89
CA GLU A 249 -1.48 -8.65 20.07
C GLU A 249 -0.20 -9.42 19.68
N ARG A 250 0.32 -9.16 18.47
CA ARG A 250 1.46 -9.90 17.91
C ARG A 250 2.78 -9.56 18.57
N SER A 251 2.92 -8.38 19.16
CA SER A 251 4.08 -8.03 20.00
C SER A 251 4.16 -8.90 21.26
N LYS A 252 3.04 -9.46 21.72
CA LYS A 252 3.00 -10.35 22.90
C LYS A 252 3.01 -11.82 22.52
N LYS A 253 2.33 -12.20 21.44
CA LYS A 253 2.11 -13.61 21.05
C LYS A 253 3.02 -14.10 19.93
N GLY A 254 3.75 -13.20 19.26
CA GLY A 254 4.51 -13.50 18.05
C GLY A 254 3.68 -13.33 16.78
N ILE A 255 4.35 -13.25 15.64
CA ILE A 255 3.75 -13.09 14.31
C ILE A 255 3.49 -14.49 13.73
N PRO A 256 2.23 -14.87 13.42
CA PRO A 256 1.94 -16.15 12.80
C PRO A 256 2.47 -16.17 11.36
N LEU A 257 3.34 -17.11 11.05
CA LEU A 257 3.88 -17.32 9.71
C LEU A 257 3.39 -18.68 9.16
N HIS A 258 3.04 -18.69 7.87
CA HIS A 258 2.75 -19.96 7.18
C HIS A 258 3.99 -20.82 7.10
N TYR A 259 3.85 -22.16 7.20
CA TYR A 259 4.99 -23.10 7.21
C TYR A 259 5.88 -22.98 5.97
N GLU A 260 5.31 -22.75 4.77
CA GLU A 260 6.10 -22.50 3.54
C GLU A 260 7.05 -21.31 3.66
N VAL A 261 6.65 -20.27 4.41
CA VAL A 261 7.51 -19.10 4.66
C VAL A 261 8.65 -19.46 5.59
N ILE A 262 8.36 -20.27 6.61
CA ILE A 262 9.38 -20.75 7.56
C ILE A 262 10.40 -21.64 6.84
N ASP A 263 9.93 -22.56 6.01
CA ASP A 263 10.80 -23.45 5.24
C ASP A 263 11.66 -22.66 4.24
N TRP A 264 11.09 -21.69 3.54
CA TRP A 264 11.85 -20.80 2.67
C TRP A 264 12.95 -20.04 3.45
N PHE A 265 12.66 -19.55 4.66
CA PHE A 265 13.69 -18.92 5.50
C PHE A 265 14.79 -19.87 5.93
N LYS A 266 14.47 -21.14 6.23
CA LYS A 266 15.49 -22.17 6.54
C LYS A 266 16.42 -22.37 5.35
N ASP A 267 15.85 -22.54 4.16
CA ASP A 267 16.61 -22.80 2.93
C ASP A 267 17.52 -21.62 2.60
N ILE A 268 17.02 -20.39 2.59
CA ILE A 268 17.82 -19.20 2.26
C ILE A 268 18.89 -18.90 3.33
N CYS A 269 18.60 -19.15 4.59
CA CYS A 269 19.60 -19.03 5.67
C CYS A 269 20.72 -20.06 5.48
N GLY A 270 20.39 -21.28 5.07
CA GLY A 270 21.39 -22.31 4.74
C GLY A 270 22.24 -21.91 3.55
N GLU A 271 21.63 -21.45 2.45
CA GLU A 271 22.34 -20.98 1.25
C GLU A 271 23.30 -19.83 1.54
N LEU A 272 22.84 -18.85 2.34
CA LEU A 272 23.65 -17.67 2.69
C LEU A 272 24.59 -17.89 3.87
N SER A 273 24.59 -19.08 4.47
CA SER A 273 25.38 -19.41 5.68
C SER A 273 25.13 -18.45 6.86
N ILE A 274 23.89 -18.01 7.04
CA ILE A 274 23.45 -17.18 8.17
C ILE A 274 22.61 -18.00 9.16
N PRO A 275 22.66 -17.69 10.48
CA PRO A 275 21.88 -18.40 11.46
C PRO A 275 20.35 -18.27 11.23
N PHE A 276 19.62 -19.36 11.40
CA PHE A 276 18.16 -19.38 11.38
C PHE A 276 17.63 -19.22 12.81
N PHE A 277 16.79 -18.18 13.04
CA PHE A 277 16.28 -17.84 14.38
C PHE A 277 14.76 -17.94 14.53
N LEU A 278 14.02 -18.29 13.48
CA LEU A 278 12.57 -18.46 13.59
C LEU A 278 12.26 -19.79 14.28
N VAL A 279 11.53 -19.74 15.38
CA VAL A 279 11.10 -20.90 16.19
C VAL A 279 9.59 -20.98 16.21
#